data_4a027460ef40b9c0cfa7bf79ae40a011
#
_entry.id   4a027460ef40b9c0cfa7bf79ae40a011
#
_cell.length_a   1.000
_cell.length_b   1.000
_cell.length_c   1.000
_cell.angle_alpha   90.00
_cell.angle_beta   90.00
_cell.angle_gamma   90.00
#
_symmetry.space_group_name_H-M   'P 1'
#
loop_
_entity.id
_entity.type
_entity.pdbx_description
1 polymer ?
#
loop_
_entity_poly.entity_id
_entity_poly.type
_entity_poly.pdbx_seq_one_letter_code
_entity_poly.pdbx_strand_id
1 'polypeptide(L)'
;MGTVTTTIRSRIDISGATAILAVGDLVAIAAFVLIGAVYGHGESLWNVGRHVGTFLPFLIGWLAASMLGSLYTTDARRSVLRAISWTVPAWITAALVGQLLRATTLFHGSFSPIFLLISTVVGLALLVPWRAGVAYWLGGGTLT
;
A
#
# COMPACT_ATOMS: atom_id res chain seq x y z
N MET A 1 -7.89 26.31 10.05
CA MET A 1 -6.61 25.58 10.24
C MET A 1 -6.74 24.44 11.24
N GLY A 2 -7.33 24.65 12.42
CA GLY A 2 -7.48 23.61 13.45
C GLY A 2 -8.26 22.37 13.02
N THR A 3 -9.31 22.52 12.20
CA THR A 3 -10.18 21.41 11.78
C THR A 3 -9.46 20.40 10.89
N VAL A 4 -8.63 20.84 9.94
CA VAL A 4 -7.89 19.96 9.04
C VAL A 4 -6.83 19.18 9.82
N THR A 5 -6.07 19.85 10.67
CA THR A 5 -5.05 19.22 11.52
C THR A 5 -5.68 18.18 12.46
N THR A 6 -6.83 18.49 13.07
CA THR A 6 -7.56 17.57 13.95
C THR A 6 -8.06 16.35 13.17
N THR A 7 -8.57 16.53 11.94
CA THR A 7 -9.05 15.44 11.08
C THR A 7 -7.89 14.52 10.70
N ILE A 8 -6.74 15.06 10.32
CA ILE A 8 -5.54 14.25 10.01
C ILE A 8 -5.09 13.47 11.24
N ARG A 9 -5.02 14.10 12.41
CA ARG A 9 -4.64 13.43 13.66
C ARG A 9 -5.58 12.29 14.06
N SER A 10 -6.87 12.40 13.75
CA SER A 10 -7.83 11.32 14.01
C SER A 10 -7.67 10.13 13.05
N ARG A 11 -6.99 10.34 11.90
CA ARG A 11 -6.76 9.31 10.88
C ARG A 11 -5.40 8.63 10.96
N ILE A 12 -4.49 9.19 11.75
CA ILE A 12 -3.13 8.68 11.92
C ILE A 12 -2.78 8.66 13.39
N ASP A 13 -2.43 7.47 13.89
CA ASP A 13 -1.78 7.32 15.18
C ASP A 13 -0.29 7.63 15.01
N ILE A 14 0.19 8.67 15.65
CA ILE A 14 1.60 9.06 15.57
C ILE A 14 2.39 8.29 16.63
N SER A 15 2.97 7.15 16.20
CA SER A 15 3.71 6.25 17.07
C SER A 15 4.81 5.52 16.30
N GLY A 16 5.72 4.85 17.03
CA GLY A 16 6.72 3.97 16.42
C GLY A 16 6.10 2.81 15.66
N ALA A 17 4.97 2.29 16.12
CA ALA A 17 4.23 1.23 15.42
C ALA A 17 3.73 1.69 14.05
N THR A 18 3.21 2.89 13.95
CA THR A 18 2.80 3.48 12.67
C THR A 18 4.00 3.68 11.74
N ALA A 19 5.13 4.13 12.26
CA ALA A 19 6.35 4.28 11.48
C ALA A 19 6.83 2.93 10.91
N ILE A 20 6.81 1.87 11.71
CA ILE A 20 7.17 0.52 11.27
C ILE A 20 6.23 0.04 10.18
N LEU A 21 4.92 0.21 10.36
CA LEU A 21 3.93 -0.15 9.34
C LEU A 21 4.15 0.62 8.04
N ALA A 22 4.33 1.93 8.13
CA ALA A 22 4.52 2.78 6.95
C ALA A 22 5.77 2.38 6.16
N VAL A 23 6.89 2.17 6.83
CA VAL A 23 8.14 1.73 6.19
C VAL A 23 7.96 0.37 5.53
N GLY A 24 7.36 -0.59 6.22
CA GLY A 24 7.09 -1.92 5.66
C GLY A 24 6.12 -1.89 4.49
N ASP A 25 5.10 -1.05 4.54
CA ASP A 25 4.17 -0.85 3.42
C ASP A 25 4.89 -0.29 2.19
N LEU A 26 5.76 0.70 2.37
CA LEU A 26 6.56 1.26 1.29
C LEU A 26 7.51 0.23 0.68
N VAL A 27 8.16 -0.57 1.52
CA VAL A 27 9.03 -1.66 1.08
C VAL A 27 8.22 -2.71 0.31
N ALA A 28 7.04 -3.07 0.78
CA ALA A 28 6.16 -4.04 0.10
C ALA A 28 5.73 -3.53 -1.28
N ILE A 29 5.33 -2.27 -1.39
CA ILE A 29 4.92 -1.66 -2.66
C ILE A 29 6.12 -1.57 -3.62
N ALA A 30 7.29 -1.16 -3.12
CA ALA A 30 8.52 -1.14 -3.92
C ALA A 30 8.92 -2.54 -4.40
N ALA A 31 8.82 -3.55 -3.54
CA ALA A 31 9.08 -4.94 -3.91
C ALA A 31 8.12 -5.43 -5.00
N PHE A 32 6.82 -5.12 -4.88
CA PHE A 32 5.84 -5.43 -5.90
C PHE A 32 6.23 -4.83 -7.26
N VAL A 33 6.61 -3.55 -7.28
CA VAL A 33 7.01 -2.86 -8.51
C VAL A 33 8.26 -3.52 -9.13
N LEU A 34 9.27 -3.80 -8.31
CA LEU A 34 10.51 -4.43 -8.78
C LEU A 34 10.30 -5.87 -9.28
N ILE A 35 9.49 -6.66 -8.58
CA ILE A 35 9.12 -8.02 -9.01
C ILE A 35 8.42 -7.96 -10.36
N GLY A 36 7.46 -7.06 -10.52
CA GLY A 36 6.75 -6.88 -11.78
C GLY A 36 7.66 -6.44 -12.92
N ALA A 37 8.58 -5.51 -12.66
CA ALA A 37 9.50 -5.01 -13.67
C ALA A 37 10.50 -6.07 -14.13
N VAL A 38 11.14 -6.77 -13.19
CA VAL A 38 12.21 -7.73 -13.51
C VAL A 38 11.63 -9.02 -14.08
N TYR A 39 10.67 -9.62 -13.38
CA TYR A 39 10.12 -10.92 -13.77
C TYR A 39 9.00 -10.83 -14.80
N GLY A 40 8.21 -9.74 -14.77
CA GLY A 40 7.12 -9.54 -15.71
C GLY A 40 7.56 -8.96 -17.05
N HIS A 41 8.55 -8.08 -17.05
CA HIS A 41 8.99 -7.35 -18.24
C HIS A 41 10.47 -7.51 -18.57
N GLY A 42 11.24 -8.25 -17.77
CA GLY A 42 12.67 -8.45 -17.99
C GLY A 42 13.50 -7.16 -17.88
N GLU A 43 13.03 -6.19 -17.13
CA GLU A 43 13.70 -4.90 -17.00
C GLU A 43 14.92 -4.98 -16.07
N SER A 44 15.91 -4.14 -16.36
CA SER A 44 17.08 -4.01 -15.52
C SER A 44 16.74 -3.30 -14.20
N LEU A 45 17.26 -3.80 -13.08
CA LEU A 45 17.14 -3.14 -11.78
C LEU A 45 17.75 -1.72 -11.76
N TRP A 46 18.68 -1.44 -12.66
CA TRP A 46 19.34 -0.15 -12.76
C TRP A 46 18.52 0.93 -13.44
N ASN A 47 17.39 0.59 -14.02
CA ASN A 47 16.47 1.56 -14.63
C ASN A 47 15.60 2.25 -13.58
N VAL A 48 16.24 3.00 -12.68
CA VAL A 48 15.61 3.62 -11.50
C VAL A 48 14.47 4.56 -11.89
N GLY A 49 14.65 5.37 -12.93
CA GLY A 49 13.62 6.32 -13.36
C GLY A 49 12.32 5.64 -13.74
N ARG A 50 12.38 4.50 -14.41
CA ARG A 50 11.20 3.73 -14.80
C ARG A 50 10.53 3.07 -13.59
N HIS A 51 11.32 2.54 -12.67
CA HIS A 51 10.79 1.94 -11.44
C HIS A 51 10.09 2.99 -10.56
N VAL A 52 10.68 4.16 -10.41
CA VAL A 52 10.07 5.29 -9.68
C VAL A 52 8.78 5.73 -10.37
N GLY A 53 8.78 5.84 -11.70
CA GLY A 53 7.58 6.21 -12.48
C GLY A 53 6.44 5.20 -12.33
N THR A 54 6.74 3.93 -12.08
CA THR A 54 5.72 2.91 -11.80
C THR A 54 5.31 2.92 -10.32
N PHE A 55 6.25 3.12 -9.42
CA PHE A 55 6.03 3.14 -7.98
C PHE A 55 5.12 4.30 -7.53
N LEU A 56 5.35 5.51 -8.04
CA LEU A 56 4.64 6.73 -7.61
C LEU A 56 3.12 6.64 -7.73
N PRO A 57 2.53 6.18 -8.84
CA PRO A 57 1.07 6.05 -8.94
C PRO A 57 0.47 5.12 -7.87
N PHE A 58 1.13 4.01 -7.59
CA PHE A 58 0.68 3.08 -6.55
C PHE A 58 0.87 3.65 -5.15
N LEU A 59 1.95 4.39 -4.92
CA LEU A 59 2.17 5.10 -3.67
C LEU A 59 1.07 6.14 -3.42
N ILE A 60 0.74 6.96 -4.42
CA ILE A 60 -0.34 7.95 -4.32
C ILE A 60 -1.67 7.23 -4.03
N GLY A 61 -1.97 6.17 -4.75
CA GLY A 61 -3.17 5.36 -4.52
C GLY A 61 -3.21 4.79 -3.10
N TRP A 62 -2.09 4.27 -2.60
CA TRP A 62 -1.99 3.74 -1.24
C TRP A 62 -2.17 4.82 -0.18
N LEU A 63 -1.53 5.98 -0.34
CA LEU A 63 -1.68 7.09 0.60
C LEU A 63 -3.15 7.53 0.69
N ALA A 64 -3.83 7.68 -0.44
CA ALA A 64 -5.24 8.04 -0.46
C ALA A 64 -6.11 6.95 0.19
N ALA A 65 -5.96 5.70 -0.23
CA ALA A 65 -6.77 4.59 0.26
C ALA A 65 -6.53 4.31 1.75
N SER A 66 -5.27 4.36 2.21
CA SER A 66 -4.93 4.12 3.60
C SER A 66 -5.44 5.22 4.54
N MET A 67 -5.45 6.46 4.08
CA MET A 67 -6.01 7.57 4.84
C MET A 67 -7.54 7.45 4.94
N LEU A 68 -8.21 7.18 3.82
CA LEU A 68 -9.67 6.99 3.80
C LEU A 68 -10.10 5.78 4.63
N GLY A 69 -9.32 4.70 4.58
CA GLY A 69 -9.60 3.48 5.33
C GLY A 69 -9.10 3.48 6.78
N SER A 70 -8.47 4.54 7.23
CA SER A 70 -7.93 4.65 8.60
C SER A 70 -6.93 3.55 8.97
N LEU A 71 -6.08 3.13 8.01
CA LEU A 71 -5.16 2.02 8.17
C LEU A 71 -3.97 2.32 9.09
N TYR A 72 -3.68 3.58 9.36
CA TYR A 72 -2.61 4.00 10.26
C TYR A 72 -3.13 4.42 11.64
N THR A 73 -4.23 3.80 12.07
CA THR A 73 -4.79 3.95 13.42
C THR A 73 -4.48 2.74 14.28
N THR A 74 -4.55 2.90 15.59
CA THR A 74 -4.42 1.76 16.53
C THR A 74 -5.49 0.71 16.28
N ASP A 75 -6.68 1.14 15.87
CA ASP A 75 -7.80 0.25 15.63
C ASP A 75 -7.55 -0.70 14.43
N ALA A 76 -6.87 -0.22 13.39
CA ALA A 76 -6.54 -1.03 12.21
C ALA A 76 -5.61 -2.22 12.53
N ARG A 77 -4.79 -2.12 13.57
CA ARG A 77 -3.86 -3.17 13.98
C ARG A 77 -4.23 -3.86 15.29
N ARG A 78 -5.49 -3.70 15.72
CA ARG A 78 -6.00 -4.27 16.96
C ARG A 78 -6.00 -5.80 16.94
N SER A 79 -6.24 -6.41 15.78
CA SER A 79 -6.24 -7.85 15.60
C SER A 79 -5.79 -8.21 14.19
N VAL A 80 -5.38 -9.47 14.00
CA VAL A 80 -5.00 -10.00 12.68
C VAL A 80 -6.16 -9.91 11.69
N LEU A 81 -7.34 -10.34 12.11
CA LEU A 81 -8.52 -10.32 11.24
C LEU A 81 -8.86 -8.90 10.78
N ARG A 82 -8.77 -7.93 11.68
CA ARG A 82 -9.02 -6.52 11.35
C ARG A 82 -7.97 -5.97 10.40
N ALA A 83 -6.70 -6.26 10.63
CA ALA A 83 -5.62 -5.86 9.74
C ALA A 83 -5.84 -6.40 8.32
N ILE A 84 -6.19 -7.65 8.18
CA ILE A 84 -6.48 -8.27 6.87
C ILE A 84 -7.71 -7.63 6.23
N SER A 85 -8.84 -7.55 6.96
CA SER A 85 -10.11 -7.07 6.41
C SER A 85 -10.07 -5.60 5.99
N TRP A 86 -9.20 -4.79 6.60
CA TRP A 86 -9.03 -3.39 6.23
C TRP A 86 -7.97 -3.19 5.14
N THR A 87 -6.93 -4.02 5.12
CA THR A 87 -5.86 -3.94 4.12
C THR A 87 -6.34 -4.36 2.73
N VAL A 88 -7.15 -5.42 2.64
CA VAL A 88 -7.61 -5.96 1.36
C VAL A 88 -8.34 -4.91 0.52
N PRO A 89 -9.44 -4.28 1.00
CA PRO A 89 -10.11 -3.26 0.19
C PRO A 89 -9.26 -2.02 -0.06
N ALA A 90 -8.39 -1.65 0.89
CA ALA A 90 -7.50 -0.51 0.72
C ALA A 90 -6.50 -0.75 -0.41
N TRP A 91 -5.88 -1.92 -0.48
CA TRP A 91 -4.95 -2.23 -1.57
C TRP A 91 -5.66 -2.36 -2.92
N ILE A 92 -6.82 -2.98 -2.97
CA ILE A 92 -7.63 -3.06 -4.20
C ILE A 92 -7.92 -1.66 -4.73
N THR A 93 -8.34 -0.74 -3.85
CA THR A 93 -8.57 0.66 -4.19
C THR A 93 -7.28 1.34 -4.66
N ALA A 94 -6.18 1.14 -3.94
CA ALA A 94 -4.88 1.71 -4.28
C ALA A 94 -4.37 1.22 -5.65
N ALA A 95 -4.52 -0.07 -5.93
CA ALA A 95 -4.13 -0.66 -7.21
C ALA A 95 -4.96 -0.08 -8.36
N LEU A 96 -6.27 0.07 -8.16
CA LEU A 96 -7.14 0.67 -9.15
C LEU A 96 -6.77 2.14 -9.41
N VAL A 97 -6.59 2.93 -8.34
CA VAL A 97 -6.16 4.34 -8.47
C VAL A 97 -4.81 4.43 -9.15
N GLY A 98 -3.85 3.57 -8.78
CA GLY A 98 -2.54 3.52 -9.39
C GLY A 98 -2.61 3.23 -10.89
N GLN A 99 -3.44 2.30 -11.32
CA GLN A 99 -3.66 2.00 -12.74
C GLN A 99 -4.29 3.18 -13.49
N LEU A 100 -5.27 3.83 -12.89
CA LEU A 100 -5.92 5.00 -13.50
C LEU A 100 -4.93 6.18 -13.62
N LEU A 101 -4.10 6.41 -12.62
CA LEU A 101 -3.05 7.43 -12.67
C LEU A 101 -2.02 7.14 -13.76
N ARG A 102 -1.62 5.87 -13.92
CA ARG A 102 -0.69 5.46 -14.99
C ARG A 102 -1.24 5.69 -16.38
N ALA A 103 -2.56 5.68 -16.55
CA ALA A 103 -3.22 5.96 -17.82
C ALA A 103 -3.28 7.46 -18.15
N THR A 104 -2.91 8.33 -17.22
CA THR A 104 -2.87 9.78 -17.44
C THR A 104 -1.57 10.23 -18.09
N THR A 105 -1.55 11.46 -18.60
CA THR A 105 -0.35 12.06 -19.18
C THR A 105 0.76 12.38 -18.17
N LEU A 106 0.44 12.35 -16.88
CA LEU A 106 1.41 12.60 -15.81
C LEU A 106 2.39 11.44 -15.63
N PHE A 107 1.99 10.23 -16.01
CA PHE A 107 2.79 9.02 -15.87
C PHE A 107 2.92 8.29 -17.19
N HIS A 108 4.07 7.63 -17.41
CA HIS A 108 4.35 6.86 -18.60
C HIS A 108 3.82 5.44 -18.46
N GLY A 109 2.59 5.22 -18.87
CA GLY A 109 1.98 3.90 -18.81
C GLY A 109 0.61 3.91 -19.47
N SER A 110 -0.08 2.79 -19.34
CA SER A 110 -1.43 2.61 -19.84
C SER A 110 -2.22 1.77 -18.85
N PHE A 111 -3.54 1.85 -18.93
CA PHE A 111 -4.41 0.95 -18.18
C PHE A 111 -4.36 -0.44 -18.80
N SER A 112 -4.07 -1.45 -17.98
CA SER A 112 -4.07 -2.84 -18.38
C SER A 112 -4.84 -3.68 -17.36
N PRO A 113 -5.93 -4.35 -17.75
CA PRO A 113 -6.69 -5.23 -16.85
C PRO A 113 -5.84 -6.37 -16.29
N ILE A 114 -4.93 -6.92 -17.09
CA ILE A 114 -4.02 -8.00 -16.65
C ILE A 114 -3.05 -7.46 -15.60
N PHE A 115 -2.49 -6.28 -15.83
CA PHE A 115 -1.58 -5.67 -14.87
C PHE A 115 -2.32 -5.28 -13.58
N LEU A 116 -3.58 -4.85 -13.66
CA LEU A 116 -4.41 -4.60 -12.49
C LEU A 116 -4.60 -5.88 -11.66
N LEU A 117 -4.89 -7.00 -12.31
CA LEU A 117 -5.04 -8.29 -11.65
C LEU A 117 -3.73 -8.71 -10.96
N ILE A 118 -2.61 -8.66 -11.68
CA ILE A 118 -1.31 -9.05 -11.15
C ILE A 118 -0.91 -8.13 -9.99
N SER A 119 -1.06 -6.82 -10.14
CA SER A 119 -0.72 -5.86 -9.08
C SER A 119 -1.58 -6.05 -7.83
N THR A 120 -2.85 -6.37 -8.01
CA THR A 120 -3.75 -6.67 -6.90
C THR A 120 -3.30 -7.93 -6.15
N VAL A 121 -3.06 -9.02 -6.86
CA VAL A 121 -2.66 -10.30 -6.25
C VAL A 121 -1.29 -10.20 -5.58
N VAL A 122 -0.29 -9.68 -6.27
CA VAL A 122 1.08 -9.59 -5.74
C VAL A 122 1.14 -8.60 -4.57
N GLY A 123 0.49 -7.47 -4.70
CA GLY A 123 0.44 -6.48 -3.63
C GLY A 123 -0.25 -7.02 -2.37
N LEU A 124 -1.36 -7.73 -2.52
CA LEU A 124 -2.02 -8.40 -1.39
C LEU A 124 -1.13 -9.48 -0.77
N ALA A 125 -0.44 -10.26 -1.59
CA ALA A 125 0.47 -11.31 -1.12
C ALA A 125 1.64 -10.75 -0.29
N LEU A 126 2.02 -9.50 -0.50
CA LEU A 126 3.08 -8.82 0.26
C LEU A 126 2.52 -8.03 1.45
N LEU A 127 1.47 -7.24 1.25
CA LEU A 127 0.92 -6.35 2.28
C LEU A 127 0.13 -7.09 3.36
N VAL A 128 -0.68 -8.07 2.99
CA VAL A 128 -1.54 -8.78 3.95
C VAL A 128 -0.72 -9.56 4.98
N PRO A 129 0.25 -10.40 4.61
CA PRO A 129 1.10 -11.08 5.59
C PRO A 129 1.91 -10.11 6.44
N TRP A 130 2.44 -9.04 5.85
CA TRP A 130 3.17 -8.01 6.57
C TRP A 130 2.31 -7.37 7.66
N ARG A 131 1.15 -6.85 7.27
CA ARG A 131 0.26 -6.15 8.22
C ARG A 131 -0.37 -7.09 9.23
N ALA A 132 -0.71 -8.30 8.82
CA ALA A 132 -1.20 -9.35 9.73
C ALA A 132 -0.13 -9.72 10.77
N GLY A 133 1.13 -9.87 10.34
CA GLY A 133 2.25 -10.17 11.23
C GLY A 133 2.52 -9.06 12.24
N VAL A 134 2.49 -7.81 11.81
CA VAL A 134 2.65 -6.66 12.72
C VAL A 134 1.48 -6.58 13.70
N ALA A 135 0.26 -6.77 13.24
CA ALA A 135 -0.93 -6.77 14.10
C ALA A 135 -0.88 -7.90 15.14
N TYR A 136 -0.45 -9.08 14.73
CA TYR A 136 -0.25 -10.21 15.64
C TYR A 136 0.78 -9.90 16.71
N TRP A 137 1.93 -9.40 16.30
CA TRP A 137 3.05 -9.12 17.19
C TRP A 137 2.76 -7.96 18.15
N LEU A 138 2.24 -6.84 17.64
CA LEU A 138 1.90 -5.67 18.47
C LEU A 138 0.61 -5.87 19.28
N GLY A 139 -0.31 -6.69 18.81
CA GLY A 139 -1.57 -6.99 19.48
C GLY A 139 -1.48 -8.13 20.50
N GLY A 140 -0.26 -8.58 20.86
CA GLY A 140 -0.06 -9.65 21.84
C GLY A 140 -0.58 -11.02 21.40
N GLY A 141 -0.62 -11.30 20.10
CA GLY A 141 -1.09 -12.58 19.54
C GLY A 141 -2.59 -12.65 19.32
N THR A 142 -3.29 -11.52 19.32
CA THR A 142 -4.75 -11.47 19.11
C THR A 142 -5.09 -11.70 17.64
N LEU A 143 -5.84 -12.77 17.34
CA LEU A 143 -6.24 -13.13 15.99
C LEU A 143 -7.54 -12.44 15.56
N THR A 144 -8.47 -12.27 16.49
CA THR A 144 -9.81 -11.70 16.20
C THR A 144 -10.12 -10.42 16.95
#